data_b29b3d3ae3a010d4069f46986331cdb0
#
_entry.id   b29b3d3ae3a010d4069f46986331cdb0
#
_cell.length_a   1.000
_cell.length_b   1.000
_cell.length_c   1.000
_cell.angle_alpha   90.00
_cell.angle_beta   90.00
_cell.angle_gamma   90.00
#
_symmetry.space_group_name_H-M   'P 1'
#
loop_
_entity.id
_entity.type
_entity.pdbx_description
1 polymer ?
#
loop_
_entity_poly.entity_id
_entity_poly.type
_entity_poly.pdbx_seq_one_letter_code
_entity_poly.pdbx_strand_id
1 'polypeptide(L)'
;MIPVINQTKQMPTWQDSLRSLVRDPLVLLQRVGLADCPQRVAAAQASAALFPVRTTDSYIARMRVGDVDDPLLRQVLPLSDEGVAVVGFGTDPIGESGFMDTRGLLQKYEGRALILATGACAINCRYCFRRHYPYGDNTLTDAALDAVVEQIQSQGLTEIILSGGDPLMLPTEKLQRLVARCMADTQVTTVRIHTRLPVVLPSRLDAPFCTWWNALPLHKVMVIHANHANEIDAEVTDALRQLTGTQILNQAVLLRGVNDSANALIELSRASFAAGALPYYLHLLDPVAGAAHFDVGETEARGLMAEMLAALPGYLVPHLVRETAGAQSKTRIL
;
A
#
# COMPACT_ATOMS: atom_id res chain seq x y z
N MET A 1 -42.47 -20.10 -27.14
CA MET A 1 -41.71 -19.80 -25.90
C MET A 1 -40.23 -19.64 -26.29
N ILE A 2 -39.73 -18.43 -26.30
CA ILE A 2 -38.32 -18.13 -26.55
C ILE A 2 -37.60 -18.27 -25.21
N PRO A 3 -36.52 -19.06 -25.08
CA PRO A 3 -35.81 -19.15 -23.83
C PRO A 3 -35.10 -17.82 -23.56
N VAL A 4 -35.42 -17.19 -22.44
CA VAL A 4 -34.66 -16.06 -21.92
C VAL A 4 -33.32 -16.61 -21.43
N ILE A 5 -32.29 -16.43 -22.23
CA ILE A 5 -30.91 -16.68 -21.78
C ILE A 5 -30.54 -15.60 -20.79
N ASN A 6 -30.65 -15.91 -19.51
CA ASN A 6 -30.07 -15.10 -18.44
C ASN A 6 -28.53 -15.14 -18.62
N GLN A 7 -27.98 -14.19 -19.36
CA GLN A 7 -26.54 -13.93 -19.32
C GLN A 7 -26.21 -13.40 -17.92
N THR A 8 -25.84 -14.28 -17.02
CA THR A 8 -25.13 -13.91 -15.78
C THR A 8 -23.88 -13.16 -16.22
N LYS A 9 -23.90 -11.84 -16.08
CA LYS A 9 -22.75 -10.97 -16.37
C LYS A 9 -21.61 -11.46 -15.49
N GLN A 10 -20.67 -12.18 -16.07
CA GLN A 10 -19.52 -12.70 -15.35
C GLN A 10 -18.75 -11.50 -14.77
N MET A 11 -18.55 -11.48 -13.45
CA MET A 11 -17.81 -10.39 -12.80
C MET A 11 -16.41 -10.32 -13.43
N PRO A 12 -15.91 -9.12 -13.75
CA PRO A 12 -14.58 -8.97 -14.32
C PRO A 12 -13.53 -9.55 -13.38
N THR A 13 -12.54 -10.24 -13.91
CA THR A 13 -11.42 -10.72 -13.13
C THR A 13 -10.58 -9.54 -12.64
N TRP A 14 -9.76 -9.75 -11.60
CA TRP A 14 -8.84 -8.70 -11.15
C TRP A 14 -7.85 -8.28 -12.26
N GLN A 15 -7.48 -9.20 -13.15
CA GLN A 15 -6.64 -8.90 -14.32
C GLN A 15 -7.35 -7.96 -15.31
N ASP A 16 -8.65 -8.15 -15.52
CA ASP A 16 -9.45 -7.26 -16.38
C ASP A 16 -9.53 -5.87 -15.76
N SER A 17 -9.72 -5.78 -14.45
CA SER A 17 -9.70 -4.51 -13.72
C SER A 17 -8.33 -3.80 -13.81
N LEU A 18 -7.22 -4.54 -13.87
CA LEU A 18 -5.90 -3.94 -14.09
C LEU A 18 -5.71 -3.41 -15.53
N ARG A 19 -6.40 -3.97 -16.52
CA ARG A 19 -6.40 -3.45 -17.90
C ARG A 19 -7.17 -2.15 -18.01
N SER A 20 -8.22 -1.96 -17.21
CA SER A 20 -9.11 -0.78 -17.19
C SER A 20 -8.70 0.32 -16.21
N LEU A 21 -7.48 0.27 -15.66
CA LEU A 21 -6.99 1.31 -14.74
C LEU A 21 -7.12 2.71 -15.32
N VAL A 22 -7.65 3.64 -14.53
CA VAL A 22 -7.68 5.07 -14.87
C VAL A 22 -6.26 5.62 -14.76
N ARG A 23 -5.76 6.20 -15.86
CA ARG A 23 -4.40 6.75 -16.00
C ARG A 23 -4.38 8.21 -16.43
N ASP A 24 -5.52 8.73 -16.84
CA ASP A 24 -5.70 10.11 -17.26
C ASP A 24 -6.37 10.91 -16.15
N PRO A 25 -5.75 12.01 -15.67
CA PRO A 25 -6.35 12.91 -14.67
C PRO A 25 -7.72 13.45 -15.09
N LEU A 26 -7.92 13.73 -16.38
CA LEU A 26 -9.22 14.20 -16.88
C LEU A 26 -10.30 13.14 -16.70
N VAL A 27 -10.00 11.88 -17.04
CA VAL A 27 -10.94 10.77 -16.83
C VAL A 27 -11.26 10.60 -15.36
N LEU A 28 -10.27 10.69 -14.46
CA LEU A 28 -10.49 10.65 -13.02
C LEU A 28 -11.43 11.76 -12.58
N LEU A 29 -11.16 13.02 -12.98
CA LEU A 29 -11.98 14.18 -12.63
C LEU A 29 -13.40 14.09 -13.19
N GLN A 30 -13.57 13.55 -14.41
CA GLN A 30 -14.91 13.29 -14.98
C GLN A 30 -15.69 12.27 -14.14
N ARG A 31 -15.04 11.18 -13.71
CA ARG A 31 -15.66 10.12 -12.89
C ARG A 31 -16.17 10.63 -11.54
N VAL A 32 -15.47 11.60 -10.95
CA VAL A 32 -15.84 12.20 -9.65
C VAL A 32 -16.58 13.52 -9.79
N GLY A 33 -17.02 13.92 -11.01
CA GLY A 33 -17.84 15.11 -11.24
C GLY A 33 -17.11 16.44 -11.00
N LEU A 34 -15.79 16.49 -11.24
CA LEU A 34 -14.94 17.67 -10.97
C LEU A 34 -14.22 18.21 -12.22
N ALA A 35 -14.61 17.78 -13.42
CA ALA A 35 -13.97 18.20 -14.67
C ALA A 35 -14.48 19.54 -15.22
N ASP A 36 -15.40 20.19 -14.55
CA ASP A 36 -15.98 21.49 -14.92
C ASP A 36 -15.05 22.69 -14.72
N CYS A 37 -13.94 22.52 -14.01
CA CYS A 37 -12.93 23.54 -13.75
C CYS A 37 -11.69 23.34 -14.63
N PRO A 38 -11.51 24.11 -15.74
CA PRO A 38 -10.37 23.95 -16.66
C PRO A 38 -9.02 24.12 -15.98
N GLN A 39 -8.91 25.01 -14.98
CA GLN A 39 -7.68 25.24 -14.22
C GLN A 39 -7.28 24.00 -13.40
N ARG A 40 -8.24 23.31 -12.77
CA ARG A 40 -8.02 22.07 -12.05
C ARG A 40 -7.54 20.96 -12.99
N VAL A 41 -8.19 20.83 -14.14
CA VAL A 41 -7.81 19.84 -15.15
C VAL A 41 -6.38 20.08 -15.64
N ALA A 42 -6.05 21.32 -16.00
CA ALA A 42 -4.72 21.69 -16.49
C ALA A 42 -3.63 21.45 -15.42
N ALA A 43 -3.89 21.82 -14.17
CA ALA A 43 -2.97 21.58 -13.04
C ALA A 43 -2.73 20.09 -12.81
N ALA A 44 -3.80 19.28 -12.82
CA ALA A 44 -3.69 17.84 -12.64
C ALA A 44 -2.93 17.16 -13.80
N GLN A 45 -3.16 17.60 -15.05
CA GLN A 45 -2.44 17.07 -16.22
C GLN A 45 -0.95 17.44 -16.18
N ALA A 46 -0.60 18.68 -15.82
CA ALA A 46 0.78 19.11 -15.68
C ALA A 46 1.53 18.31 -14.60
N SER A 47 0.92 18.10 -13.45
CA SER A 47 1.52 17.36 -12.33
C SER A 47 1.56 15.85 -12.58
N ALA A 48 0.65 15.31 -13.40
CA ALA A 48 0.69 13.90 -13.82
C ALA A 48 1.92 13.56 -14.67
N ALA A 49 2.54 14.54 -15.33
CA ALA A 49 3.79 14.35 -16.06
C ALA A 49 4.97 14.03 -15.12
N LEU A 50 4.95 14.53 -13.88
CA LEU A 50 5.98 14.26 -12.86
C LEU A 50 5.80 12.86 -12.24
N PHE A 51 4.57 12.49 -11.98
CA PHE A 51 4.21 11.17 -11.46
C PHE A 51 2.82 10.79 -11.98
N PRO A 52 2.69 9.75 -12.85
CA PRO A 52 1.42 9.44 -13.54
C PRO A 52 0.28 9.11 -12.59
N VAL A 53 -0.95 9.40 -13.00
CA VAL A 53 -2.16 8.88 -12.34
C VAL A 53 -2.27 7.38 -12.62
N ARG A 54 -2.65 6.64 -11.59
CA ARG A 54 -3.08 5.24 -11.69
C ARG A 54 -4.01 4.93 -10.53
N THR A 55 -5.21 4.47 -10.84
CA THR A 55 -6.18 4.03 -9.84
C THR A 55 -7.21 3.08 -10.44
N THR A 56 -7.91 2.32 -9.60
CA THR A 56 -8.91 1.32 -9.98
C THR A 56 -10.31 1.90 -9.97
N ASP A 57 -11.23 1.30 -10.73
CA ASP A 57 -12.66 1.65 -10.68
C ASP A 57 -13.26 1.38 -9.29
N SER A 58 -12.87 0.28 -8.62
CA SER A 58 -13.31 -0.04 -7.26
C SER A 58 -12.90 1.03 -6.25
N TYR A 59 -11.68 1.60 -6.36
CA TYR A 59 -11.24 2.68 -5.48
C TYR A 59 -11.99 3.99 -5.77
N ILE A 60 -12.21 4.35 -7.04
CA ILE A 60 -12.96 5.55 -7.46
C ILE A 60 -14.41 5.47 -6.98
N ALA A 61 -15.04 4.30 -7.02
CA ALA A 61 -16.45 4.13 -6.63
C ALA A 61 -16.73 4.51 -5.16
N ARG A 62 -15.71 4.58 -4.31
CA ARG A 62 -15.79 4.99 -2.90
C ARG A 62 -15.54 6.47 -2.67
N MET A 63 -15.16 7.23 -3.72
CA MET A 63 -14.98 8.67 -3.66
C MET A 63 -16.33 9.40 -3.68
N ARG A 64 -16.42 10.53 -2.99
CA ARG A 64 -17.60 11.38 -3.02
C ARG A 64 -17.60 12.24 -4.29
N VAL A 65 -18.63 12.09 -5.11
CA VAL A 65 -18.80 12.86 -6.34
C VAL A 65 -18.97 14.34 -6.01
N GLY A 66 -18.25 15.21 -6.71
CA GLY A 66 -18.30 16.67 -6.56
C GLY A 66 -17.49 17.22 -5.38
N ASP A 67 -16.83 16.35 -4.58
CA ASP A 67 -16.04 16.76 -3.43
C ASP A 67 -14.55 16.81 -3.78
N VAL A 68 -13.98 18.01 -3.90
CA VAL A 68 -12.55 18.22 -4.20
C VAL A 68 -11.66 17.84 -3.02
N ASP A 69 -12.21 17.85 -1.81
CA ASP A 69 -11.53 17.52 -0.57
C ASP A 69 -11.76 16.07 -0.12
N ASP A 70 -12.36 15.24 -1.00
CA ASP A 70 -12.53 13.82 -0.70
C ASP A 70 -11.18 13.17 -0.34
N PRO A 71 -11.08 12.51 0.82
CA PRO A 71 -9.82 11.97 1.33
C PRO A 71 -9.23 10.85 0.46
N LEU A 72 -10.04 10.14 -0.34
CA LEU A 72 -9.58 9.12 -1.27
C LEU A 72 -9.05 9.77 -2.55
N LEU A 73 -9.76 10.78 -3.07
CA LEU A 73 -9.34 11.53 -4.25
C LEU A 73 -7.99 12.22 -4.02
N ARG A 74 -7.80 12.87 -2.87
CA ARG A 74 -6.55 13.56 -2.52
C ARG A 74 -5.33 12.64 -2.55
N GLN A 75 -5.49 11.35 -2.30
CA GLN A 75 -4.40 10.39 -2.32
C GLN A 75 -3.95 9.99 -3.73
N VAL A 76 -4.70 10.32 -4.78
CA VAL A 76 -4.43 9.88 -6.17
C VAL A 76 -4.48 10.99 -7.22
N LEU A 77 -5.14 12.10 -6.91
CA LEU A 77 -5.22 13.25 -7.82
C LEU A 77 -3.90 14.05 -7.77
N PRO A 78 -3.21 14.24 -8.91
CA PRO A 78 -2.03 15.11 -8.97
C PRO A 78 -2.40 16.57 -8.66
N LEU A 79 -1.58 17.23 -7.84
CA LEU A 79 -1.75 18.64 -7.48
C LEU A 79 -0.54 19.46 -7.92
N SER A 80 -0.73 20.75 -8.18
CA SER A 80 0.34 21.70 -8.53
C SER A 80 1.48 21.73 -7.50
N ASP A 81 1.14 21.51 -6.23
CA ASP A 81 2.07 21.55 -5.09
C ASP A 81 3.16 20.48 -5.16
N GLU A 82 2.93 19.41 -5.94
CA GLU A 82 3.93 18.36 -6.17
C GLU A 82 5.17 18.82 -6.95
N GLY A 83 5.04 19.91 -7.70
CA GLY A 83 6.17 20.54 -8.42
C GLY A 83 7.01 21.47 -7.53
N VAL A 84 6.60 21.75 -6.30
CA VAL A 84 7.30 22.66 -5.40
C VAL A 84 8.44 21.93 -4.69
N ALA A 85 9.67 22.45 -4.86
CA ALA A 85 10.82 21.95 -4.12
C ALA A 85 10.75 22.46 -2.66
N VAL A 86 10.82 21.52 -1.72
CA VAL A 86 10.81 21.80 -0.28
C VAL A 86 12.08 21.27 0.36
N VAL A 87 12.73 22.09 1.19
CA VAL A 87 13.95 21.72 1.91
C VAL A 87 13.68 20.50 2.79
N GLY A 88 14.55 19.49 2.73
CA GLY A 88 14.42 18.24 3.48
C GLY A 88 13.65 17.14 2.73
N PHE A 89 13.00 17.44 1.61
CA PHE A 89 12.31 16.45 0.78
C PHE A 89 13.19 16.05 -0.43
N GLY A 90 13.48 14.77 -0.56
CA GLY A 90 14.40 14.22 -1.55
C GLY A 90 13.86 13.02 -2.33
N THR A 91 14.68 12.45 -3.21
CA THR A 91 14.30 11.31 -4.05
C THR A 91 14.54 9.94 -3.39
N ASP A 92 15.36 9.87 -2.34
CA ASP A 92 15.60 8.67 -1.51
C ASP A 92 15.42 9.04 -0.03
N PRO A 93 14.17 9.21 0.45
CA PRO A 93 13.88 9.79 1.75
C PRO A 93 14.30 8.90 2.94
N ILE A 94 14.48 7.59 2.72
CA ILE A 94 14.79 6.61 3.77
C ILE A 94 16.10 5.85 3.52
N GLY A 95 16.88 6.26 2.51
CA GLY A 95 18.20 5.73 2.22
C GLY A 95 18.22 4.25 1.82
N GLU A 96 17.23 3.78 1.06
CA GLU A 96 17.13 2.36 0.68
C GLU A 96 18.27 1.89 -0.24
N SER A 97 18.85 2.80 -1.01
CA SER A 97 19.97 2.50 -1.92
C SER A 97 21.19 1.89 -1.21
N GLY A 98 21.38 2.15 0.07
CA GLY A 98 22.50 1.65 0.87
C GLY A 98 22.28 0.25 1.49
N PHE A 99 21.12 -0.39 1.30
CA PHE A 99 20.77 -1.67 1.95
C PHE A 99 20.51 -2.83 0.99
N MET A 100 20.98 -2.71 -0.24
CA MET A 100 20.80 -3.73 -1.27
C MET A 100 22.15 -4.39 -1.64
N ASP A 101 22.46 -5.49 -0.99
CA ASP A 101 23.64 -6.30 -1.31
C ASP A 101 23.37 -7.26 -2.48
N THR A 102 22.15 -7.75 -2.57
CA THR A 102 21.68 -8.65 -3.63
C THR A 102 20.48 -8.04 -4.33
N ARG A 103 20.47 -8.07 -5.66
CA ARG A 103 19.35 -7.53 -6.45
C ARG A 103 18.03 -8.15 -6.03
N GLY A 104 17.09 -7.29 -5.67
CA GLY A 104 15.76 -7.70 -5.23
C GLY A 104 15.63 -7.98 -3.73
N LEU A 105 16.71 -7.89 -2.95
CA LEU A 105 16.70 -8.11 -1.51
C LEU A 105 17.20 -6.87 -0.76
N LEU A 106 16.35 -6.31 0.09
CA LEU A 106 16.70 -5.23 1.01
C LEU A 106 16.76 -5.78 2.43
N GLN A 107 17.88 -5.61 3.10
CA GLN A 107 18.06 -6.04 4.48
C GLN A 107 18.49 -4.89 5.37
N LYS A 108 17.53 -4.31 6.10
CA LYS A 108 17.76 -3.25 7.08
C LYS A 108 17.81 -3.78 8.52
N TYR A 109 17.21 -4.93 8.77
CA TYR A 109 16.95 -5.42 10.13
C TYR A 109 17.38 -6.87 10.28
N GLU A 110 17.79 -7.23 11.49
CA GLU A 110 18.20 -8.59 11.85
C GLU A 110 17.01 -9.58 11.71
N GLY A 111 17.30 -10.79 11.29
CA GLY A 111 16.36 -11.92 11.22
C GLY A 111 15.33 -11.86 10.09
N ARG A 112 15.25 -10.76 9.32
CA ARG A 112 14.29 -10.59 8.23
C ARG A 112 14.85 -9.80 7.05
N ALA A 113 14.35 -10.10 5.86
CA ALA A 113 14.66 -9.34 4.66
C ALA A 113 13.41 -9.03 3.85
N LEU A 114 13.46 -7.92 3.10
CA LEU A 114 12.39 -7.46 2.24
C LEU A 114 12.76 -7.77 0.78
N ILE A 115 11.87 -8.50 0.10
CA ILE A 115 12.01 -8.86 -1.31
C ILE A 115 11.21 -7.85 -2.15
N LEU A 116 11.91 -7.16 -3.05
CA LEU A 116 11.30 -6.29 -4.05
C LEU A 116 10.75 -7.14 -5.20
N ALA A 117 9.58 -7.72 -5.00
CA ALA A 117 8.99 -8.73 -5.88
C ALA A 117 8.59 -8.16 -7.26
N THR A 118 8.20 -6.88 -7.31
CA THR A 118 7.80 -6.17 -8.53
C THR A 118 7.85 -4.67 -8.33
N GLY A 119 8.05 -3.90 -9.41
CA GLY A 119 7.90 -2.44 -9.41
C GLY A 119 6.48 -1.95 -9.78
N ALA A 120 5.55 -2.86 -10.09
CA ALA A 120 4.21 -2.49 -10.53
C ALA A 120 3.27 -2.23 -9.34
N CYS A 121 2.35 -1.25 -9.52
CA CYS A 121 1.25 -0.97 -8.60
C CYS A 121 -0.06 -0.81 -9.38
N ALA A 122 -1.21 -1.11 -8.75
CA ALA A 122 -2.53 -0.80 -9.27
C ALA A 122 -2.96 0.65 -9.00
N ILE A 123 -2.29 1.31 -8.05
CA ILE A 123 -2.54 2.69 -7.64
C ILE A 123 -1.21 3.43 -7.48
N ASN A 124 -1.18 4.69 -7.89
CA ASN A 124 -0.05 5.58 -7.65
C ASN A 124 -0.41 6.56 -6.52
N CYS A 125 -0.02 6.20 -5.30
CA CYS A 125 -0.23 7.04 -4.12
C CYS A 125 0.62 8.32 -4.24
N ARG A 126 0.01 9.51 -4.14
CA ARG A 126 0.73 10.78 -4.30
C ARG A 126 1.81 11.02 -3.23
N TYR A 127 1.70 10.34 -2.10
CA TYR A 127 2.65 10.34 -0.96
C TYR A 127 3.63 9.15 -0.99
N CYS A 128 3.72 8.38 -2.08
CA CYS A 128 4.56 7.19 -2.16
C CYS A 128 6.04 7.54 -1.99
N PHE A 129 6.69 7.05 -0.94
CA PHE A 129 8.10 7.31 -0.68
C PHE A 129 9.03 6.71 -1.74
N ARG A 130 8.57 5.68 -2.46
CA ARG A 130 9.28 5.04 -3.58
C ARG A 130 8.86 5.58 -4.95
N ARG A 131 8.24 6.77 -5.05
CA ARG A 131 7.81 7.32 -6.35
C ARG A 131 8.98 7.61 -7.32
N HIS A 132 10.19 7.77 -6.80
CA HIS A 132 11.43 7.97 -7.56
C HIS A 132 12.35 6.74 -7.55
N TYR A 133 11.91 5.63 -6.95
CA TYR A 133 12.75 4.46 -6.77
C TYR A 133 13.05 3.75 -8.11
N PRO A 134 14.34 3.40 -8.40
CA PRO A 134 14.74 2.80 -9.68
C PRO A 134 14.42 1.30 -9.71
N TYR A 135 13.15 0.96 -9.81
CA TYR A 135 12.66 -0.43 -9.80
C TYR A 135 13.26 -1.30 -10.92
N GLY A 136 13.55 -0.70 -12.10
CA GLY A 136 14.13 -1.44 -13.23
C GLY A 136 15.42 -2.17 -12.88
N ASP A 137 16.26 -1.54 -12.05
CA ASP A 137 17.56 -2.07 -11.66
C ASP A 137 17.49 -2.94 -10.40
N ASN A 138 16.49 -2.72 -9.55
CA ASN A 138 16.44 -3.22 -8.18
C ASN A 138 15.37 -4.29 -7.93
N THR A 139 14.44 -4.52 -8.86
CA THR A 139 13.43 -5.56 -8.70
C THR A 139 14.02 -6.95 -8.87
N LEU A 140 13.54 -7.92 -8.07
CA LEU A 140 13.91 -9.32 -8.17
C LEU A 140 13.68 -9.84 -9.60
N THR A 141 14.66 -10.54 -10.13
CA THR A 141 14.59 -11.27 -11.39
C THR A 141 14.70 -12.77 -11.13
N ASP A 142 14.23 -13.61 -12.07
CA ASP A 142 14.37 -15.06 -11.95
C ASP A 142 15.86 -15.46 -11.83
N ALA A 143 16.76 -14.74 -12.50
CA ALA A 143 18.21 -14.98 -12.41
C ALA A 143 18.83 -14.59 -11.04
N ALA A 144 18.23 -13.67 -10.31
CA ALA A 144 18.70 -13.24 -8.98
C ALA A 144 18.11 -14.08 -7.84
N LEU A 145 17.08 -14.88 -8.11
CA LEU A 145 16.34 -15.60 -7.07
C LEU A 145 17.24 -16.59 -6.29
N ASP A 146 18.14 -17.29 -6.97
CA ASP A 146 19.03 -18.25 -6.30
C ASP A 146 19.99 -17.53 -5.33
N ALA A 147 20.56 -16.38 -5.73
CA ALA A 147 21.38 -15.56 -4.85
C ALA A 147 20.61 -15.00 -3.64
N VAL A 148 19.34 -14.64 -3.84
CA VAL A 148 18.45 -14.21 -2.74
C VAL A 148 18.22 -15.35 -1.75
N VAL A 149 17.94 -16.58 -2.24
CA VAL A 149 17.75 -17.76 -1.39
C VAL A 149 19.04 -18.12 -0.63
N GLU A 150 20.19 -18.06 -1.30
CA GLU A 150 21.50 -18.28 -0.67
C GLU A 150 21.76 -17.27 0.47
N GLN A 151 21.43 -15.99 0.25
CA GLN A 151 21.58 -14.98 1.28
C GLN A 151 20.61 -15.21 2.45
N ILE A 152 19.34 -15.59 2.19
CA ILE A 152 18.36 -15.95 3.23
C ILE A 152 18.92 -17.12 4.07
N GLN A 153 19.45 -18.15 3.44
CA GLN A 153 20.00 -19.33 4.09
C GLN A 153 21.26 -19.00 4.91
N SER A 154 22.24 -18.35 4.29
CA SER A 154 23.55 -18.06 4.93
C SER A 154 23.42 -17.15 6.14
N GLN A 155 22.42 -16.26 6.16
CA GLN A 155 22.16 -15.36 7.27
C GLN A 155 21.14 -15.89 8.28
N GLY A 156 20.60 -17.10 8.06
CA GLY A 156 19.62 -17.71 8.96
C GLY A 156 18.34 -16.89 9.13
N LEU A 157 17.87 -16.21 8.06
CA LEU A 157 16.68 -15.37 8.14
C LEU A 157 15.43 -16.22 8.37
N THR A 158 14.60 -15.79 9.30
CA THR A 158 13.36 -16.50 9.68
C THR A 158 12.10 -15.87 9.12
N GLU A 159 12.18 -14.64 8.61
CA GLU A 159 11.05 -13.92 8.02
C GLU A 159 11.43 -13.31 6.67
N ILE A 160 10.56 -13.53 5.67
CA ILE A 160 10.60 -12.83 4.39
C ILE A 160 9.43 -11.86 4.29
N ILE A 161 9.70 -10.65 3.77
CA ILE A 161 8.69 -9.61 3.53
C ILE A 161 8.59 -9.38 2.03
N LEU A 162 7.47 -9.72 1.42
CA LEU A 162 7.20 -9.38 0.03
C LEU A 162 6.69 -7.95 -0.06
N SER A 163 7.35 -7.13 -0.89
CA SER A 163 7.07 -5.71 -1.08
C SER A 163 7.53 -5.26 -2.48
N GLY A 164 7.85 -3.98 -2.63
CA GLY A 164 8.27 -3.38 -3.89
C GLY A 164 7.34 -2.25 -4.30
N GLY A 165 6.74 -2.35 -5.48
CA GLY A 165 5.51 -1.64 -5.81
C GLY A 165 4.39 -2.26 -4.97
N ASP A 166 3.67 -3.21 -5.53
CA ASP A 166 2.75 -4.04 -4.76
C ASP A 166 2.91 -5.51 -5.17
N PRO A 167 3.33 -6.42 -4.28
CA PRO A 167 3.62 -7.80 -4.63
C PRO A 167 2.40 -8.56 -5.14
N LEU A 168 1.18 -8.19 -4.75
CA LEU A 168 -0.04 -8.82 -5.25
C LEU A 168 -0.38 -8.46 -6.71
N MET A 169 0.40 -7.56 -7.35
CA MET A 169 0.38 -7.38 -8.81
C MET A 169 0.89 -8.60 -9.57
N LEU A 170 1.68 -9.46 -8.91
CA LEU A 170 2.15 -10.71 -9.52
C LEU A 170 1.01 -11.74 -9.58
N PRO A 171 0.95 -12.56 -10.64
CA PRO A 171 0.09 -13.74 -10.68
C PRO A 171 0.36 -14.67 -9.49
N THR A 172 -0.67 -15.35 -9.02
CA THR A 172 -0.59 -16.25 -7.85
C THR A 172 0.49 -17.31 -8.02
N GLU A 173 0.65 -17.86 -9.22
CA GLU A 173 1.65 -18.89 -9.54
C GLU A 173 3.10 -18.37 -9.39
N LYS A 174 3.33 -17.07 -9.68
CA LYS A 174 4.64 -16.45 -9.44
C LYS A 174 4.93 -16.27 -7.95
N LEU A 175 3.92 -15.84 -7.18
CA LEU A 175 4.04 -15.75 -5.72
C LEU A 175 4.28 -17.12 -5.09
N GLN A 176 3.57 -18.15 -5.55
CA GLN A 176 3.77 -19.54 -5.11
C GLN A 176 5.21 -20.00 -5.32
N ARG A 177 5.75 -19.83 -6.53
CA ARG A 177 7.13 -20.21 -6.83
C ARG A 177 8.15 -19.44 -5.99
N LEU A 178 7.97 -18.13 -5.84
CA LEU A 178 8.84 -17.29 -5.04
C LEU A 178 8.86 -17.75 -3.57
N VAL A 179 7.70 -17.90 -2.94
CA VAL A 179 7.60 -18.32 -1.54
C VAL A 179 8.13 -19.74 -1.35
N ALA A 180 7.79 -20.68 -2.25
CA ALA A 180 8.29 -22.06 -2.18
C ALA A 180 9.83 -22.11 -2.27
N ARG A 181 10.45 -21.31 -3.15
CA ARG A 181 11.93 -21.22 -3.24
C ARG A 181 12.54 -20.64 -1.97
N CYS A 182 11.94 -19.61 -1.38
CA CYS A 182 12.42 -19.02 -0.13
C CYS A 182 12.23 -19.93 1.09
N MET A 183 11.31 -20.89 1.03
CA MET A 183 11.10 -21.88 2.10
C MET A 183 12.03 -23.09 1.98
N ALA A 184 12.43 -23.44 0.75
CA ALA A 184 13.23 -24.61 0.50
C ALA A 184 14.64 -24.43 1.10
N ASP A 185 15.05 -25.40 1.95
CA ASP A 185 16.38 -25.45 2.53
C ASP A 185 16.78 -24.21 3.37
N THR A 186 15.80 -23.43 3.87
CA THR A 186 16.01 -22.25 4.71
C THR A 186 15.32 -22.40 6.08
N GLN A 187 15.52 -21.40 6.96
CA GLN A 187 14.88 -21.33 8.28
C GLN A 187 13.64 -20.42 8.29
N VAL A 188 13.10 -20.08 7.12
CA VAL A 188 11.93 -19.19 7.00
C VAL A 188 10.70 -19.86 7.59
N THR A 189 10.15 -19.26 8.63
CA THR A 189 8.91 -19.67 9.31
C THR A 189 7.79 -18.67 9.16
N THR A 190 8.10 -17.46 8.69
CA THR A 190 7.12 -16.36 8.55
C THR A 190 7.20 -15.73 7.17
N VAL A 191 6.06 -15.56 6.54
CA VAL A 191 5.89 -14.75 5.33
C VAL A 191 5.00 -13.55 5.63
N ARG A 192 5.49 -12.35 5.27
CA ARG A 192 4.73 -11.11 5.36
C ARG A 192 4.56 -10.50 3.98
N ILE A 193 3.36 -10.03 3.68
CA ILE A 193 3.08 -9.25 2.45
C ILE A 193 2.70 -7.83 2.85
N HIS A 194 3.40 -6.84 2.27
CA HIS A 194 2.99 -5.43 2.33
C HIS A 194 2.26 -5.07 1.04
N THR A 195 0.98 -4.74 1.13
CA THR A 195 0.14 -4.54 -0.06
C THR A 195 -0.97 -3.53 0.18
N ARG A 196 -1.34 -2.81 -0.87
CA ARG A 196 -2.54 -1.98 -0.89
C ARG A 196 -3.65 -2.61 -1.75
N LEU A 197 -3.35 -3.68 -2.51
CA LEU A 197 -4.32 -4.28 -3.42
C LEU A 197 -5.62 -4.73 -2.75
N PRO A 198 -5.65 -5.34 -1.56
CA PRO A 198 -6.91 -5.71 -0.92
C PRO A 198 -7.84 -4.51 -0.68
N VAL A 199 -7.26 -3.31 -0.52
CA VAL A 199 -8.00 -2.07 -0.33
C VAL A 199 -8.43 -1.44 -1.65
N VAL A 200 -7.56 -1.43 -2.68
CA VAL A 200 -7.85 -0.72 -3.95
C VAL A 200 -8.45 -1.61 -5.03
N LEU A 201 -8.31 -2.91 -4.90
CA LEU A 201 -8.82 -3.94 -5.80
C LEU A 201 -9.10 -5.23 -5.03
N PRO A 202 -10.17 -5.28 -4.21
CA PRO A 202 -10.49 -6.43 -3.34
C PRO A 202 -10.59 -7.77 -4.09
N SER A 203 -11.05 -7.75 -5.35
CA SER A 203 -11.14 -8.93 -6.21
C SER A 203 -9.79 -9.63 -6.48
N ARG A 204 -8.65 -9.00 -6.12
CA ARG A 204 -7.32 -9.65 -6.17
C ARG A 204 -7.18 -10.78 -5.15
N LEU A 205 -7.93 -10.75 -4.07
CA LEU A 205 -8.03 -11.87 -3.14
C LEU A 205 -9.01 -12.91 -3.70
N ASP A 206 -8.70 -13.41 -4.89
CA ASP A 206 -9.49 -14.42 -5.60
C ASP A 206 -9.32 -15.83 -5.01
N ALA A 207 -10.18 -16.75 -5.42
CA ALA A 207 -10.17 -18.11 -4.90
C ALA A 207 -8.81 -18.83 -5.09
N PRO A 208 -8.11 -18.72 -6.24
CA PRO A 208 -6.77 -19.29 -6.38
C PRO A 208 -5.77 -18.75 -5.39
N PHE A 209 -5.76 -17.42 -5.15
CA PHE A 209 -4.88 -16.80 -4.16
C PHE A 209 -5.22 -17.25 -2.74
N CYS A 210 -6.49 -17.16 -2.36
CA CYS A 210 -6.93 -17.51 -1.00
C CYS A 210 -6.69 -18.99 -0.68
N THR A 211 -6.97 -19.90 -1.64
CA THR A 211 -6.71 -21.34 -1.48
C THR A 211 -5.22 -21.60 -1.21
N TRP A 212 -4.34 -21.04 -2.03
CA TRP A 212 -2.90 -21.18 -1.84
C TRP A 212 -2.43 -20.56 -0.52
N TRP A 213 -2.77 -19.29 -0.30
CA TRP A 213 -2.31 -18.54 0.87
C TRP A 213 -2.73 -19.19 2.18
N ASN A 214 -3.99 -19.62 2.27
CA ASN A 214 -4.53 -20.25 3.47
C ASN A 214 -3.88 -21.61 3.77
N ALA A 215 -3.43 -22.34 2.74
CA ALA A 215 -2.77 -23.64 2.88
C ALA A 215 -1.26 -23.54 3.19
N LEU A 216 -0.65 -22.35 3.15
CA LEU A 216 0.78 -22.22 3.45
C LEU A 216 1.09 -22.64 4.89
N PRO A 217 2.09 -23.53 5.10
CA PRO A 217 2.52 -23.99 6.42
C PRO A 217 3.48 -23.00 7.09
N LEU A 218 3.19 -21.71 7.02
CA LEU A 218 3.97 -20.61 7.59
C LEU A 218 3.10 -19.74 8.48
N HIS A 219 3.72 -18.99 9.38
CA HIS A 219 3.07 -17.83 9.98
C HIS A 219 2.84 -16.78 8.89
N LYS A 220 1.58 -16.41 8.71
CA LYS A 220 1.15 -15.49 7.64
C LYS A 220 0.79 -14.14 8.20
N VAL A 221 1.42 -13.10 7.67
CA VAL A 221 1.12 -11.71 8.03
C VAL A 221 0.79 -10.94 6.76
N MET A 222 -0.36 -10.28 6.74
CA MET A 222 -0.71 -9.35 5.67
C MET A 222 -0.81 -7.95 6.24
N VAL A 223 0.09 -7.08 5.81
CA VAL A 223 0.07 -5.67 6.18
C VAL A 223 -0.60 -4.91 5.04
N ILE A 224 -1.86 -4.55 5.27
CA ILE A 224 -2.61 -3.71 4.33
C ILE A 224 -2.28 -2.24 4.54
N HIS A 225 -2.64 -1.41 3.55
CA HIS A 225 -2.44 0.02 3.60
C HIS A 225 -3.75 0.74 3.29
N ALA A 226 -4.37 1.28 4.33
CA ALA A 226 -5.51 2.18 4.27
C ALA A 226 -5.25 3.39 5.17
N ASN A 227 -5.55 4.61 4.68
CA ASN A 227 -5.34 5.87 5.39
C ASN A 227 -6.64 6.50 5.87
N HIS A 228 -7.80 6.08 5.36
CA HIS A 228 -9.09 6.63 5.72
C HIS A 228 -10.15 5.53 5.82
N ALA A 229 -11.13 5.70 6.72
CA ALA A 229 -12.21 4.73 6.93
C ALA A 229 -13.01 4.46 5.64
N ASN A 230 -13.20 5.46 4.78
CA ASN A 230 -13.90 5.33 3.50
C ASN A 230 -13.20 4.37 2.50
N GLU A 231 -11.96 3.98 2.76
CA GLU A 231 -11.26 2.97 1.95
C GLU A 231 -11.71 1.54 2.29
N ILE A 232 -12.40 1.35 3.41
CA ILE A 232 -12.77 0.02 3.95
C ILE A 232 -14.29 -0.12 3.90
N ASP A 233 -14.78 -0.63 2.79
CA ASP A 233 -16.21 -0.93 2.58
C ASP A 233 -16.50 -2.43 2.80
N ALA A 234 -17.71 -2.86 2.44
CA ALA A 234 -18.13 -4.25 2.55
C ALA A 234 -17.31 -5.16 1.63
N GLU A 235 -16.96 -4.71 0.40
CA GLU A 235 -16.18 -5.49 -0.56
C GLU A 235 -14.76 -5.77 -0.01
N VAL A 236 -14.11 -4.75 0.55
CA VAL A 236 -12.80 -4.90 1.22
C VAL A 236 -12.89 -5.83 2.42
N THR A 237 -13.91 -5.63 3.25
CA THR A 237 -14.14 -6.44 4.46
C THR A 237 -14.33 -7.92 4.11
N ASP A 238 -15.17 -8.22 3.12
CA ASP A 238 -15.44 -9.59 2.70
C ASP A 238 -14.22 -10.25 2.05
N ALA A 239 -13.42 -9.49 1.30
CA ALA A 239 -12.17 -9.98 0.75
C ALA A 239 -11.16 -10.35 1.87
N LEU A 240 -10.98 -9.49 2.86
CA LEU A 240 -10.06 -9.75 3.97
C LEU A 240 -10.49 -10.97 4.82
N ARG A 241 -11.79 -11.18 5.03
CA ARG A 241 -12.33 -12.34 5.76
C ARG A 241 -12.00 -13.69 5.13
N GLN A 242 -11.66 -13.73 3.84
CA GLN A 242 -11.25 -14.97 3.17
C GLN A 242 -9.85 -15.46 3.60
N LEU A 243 -9.05 -14.59 4.24
CA LEU A 243 -7.68 -14.90 4.64
C LEU A 243 -7.65 -15.60 6.02
N THR A 244 -7.82 -16.92 6.02
CA THR A 244 -7.83 -17.71 7.26
C THR A 244 -6.43 -17.95 7.79
N GLY A 245 -6.28 -17.98 9.12
CA GLY A 245 -4.98 -18.19 9.78
C GLY A 245 -3.94 -17.11 9.44
N THR A 246 -4.39 -15.91 9.11
CA THR A 246 -3.54 -14.76 8.74
C THR A 246 -3.70 -13.66 9.77
N GLN A 247 -2.58 -13.13 10.27
CA GLN A 247 -2.60 -11.90 11.03
C GLN A 247 -2.67 -10.72 10.04
N ILE A 248 -3.80 -10.00 10.04
CA ILE A 248 -3.98 -8.82 9.19
C ILE A 248 -3.70 -7.57 10.01
N LEU A 249 -2.83 -6.71 9.51
CA LEU A 249 -2.41 -5.46 10.15
C LEU A 249 -2.66 -4.29 9.19
N ASN A 250 -3.11 -3.14 9.69
CA ASN A 250 -3.15 -1.91 8.89
C ASN A 250 -1.97 -1.00 9.26
N GLN A 251 -1.25 -0.55 8.23
CA GLN A 251 -0.25 0.50 8.40
C GLN A 251 -0.67 1.70 7.54
N ALA A 252 -0.86 2.84 8.22
CA ALA A 252 -1.28 4.10 7.61
C ALA A 252 -0.13 5.11 7.61
N VAL A 253 -0.27 6.14 6.76
CA VAL A 253 0.55 7.36 6.82
C VAL A 253 -0.34 8.51 7.28
N LEU A 254 0.15 9.34 8.18
CA LEU A 254 -0.53 10.57 8.59
C LEU A 254 -0.36 11.62 7.49
N LEU A 255 -1.46 12.08 6.92
CA LEU A 255 -1.49 12.91 5.72
C LEU A 255 -2.40 14.12 5.89
N ARG A 256 -1.87 15.31 5.65
CA ARG A 256 -2.61 16.57 5.63
C ARG A 256 -3.79 16.50 4.65
N GLY A 257 -4.99 16.85 5.14
CA GLY A 257 -6.22 16.86 4.36
C GLY A 257 -6.75 15.48 3.98
N VAL A 258 -6.24 14.40 4.60
CA VAL A 258 -6.73 13.03 4.43
C VAL A 258 -7.20 12.46 5.77
N ASN A 259 -6.30 12.40 6.76
CA ASN A 259 -6.58 11.81 8.06
C ASN A 259 -5.95 12.59 9.22
N ASP A 260 -5.69 13.88 9.03
CA ASP A 260 -5.08 14.80 10.00
C ASP A 260 -6.05 15.32 11.06
N SER A 261 -6.98 14.48 11.48
CA SER A 261 -7.85 14.74 12.63
C SER A 261 -8.03 13.49 13.48
N ALA A 262 -8.18 13.67 14.79
CA ALA A 262 -8.38 12.55 15.72
C ALA A 262 -9.61 11.71 15.32
N ASN A 263 -10.69 12.35 14.89
CA ASN A 263 -11.91 11.65 14.46
C ASN A 263 -11.65 10.73 13.25
N ALA A 264 -10.97 11.22 12.20
CA ALA A 264 -10.64 10.43 11.02
C ALA A 264 -9.76 9.22 11.37
N LEU A 265 -8.78 9.38 12.27
CA LEU A 265 -7.92 8.30 12.73
C LEU A 265 -8.66 7.28 13.60
N ILE A 266 -9.56 7.75 14.49
CA ILE A 266 -10.42 6.89 15.30
C ILE A 266 -11.34 6.05 14.42
N GLU A 267 -11.98 6.66 13.42
CA GLU A 267 -12.84 5.98 12.48
C GLU A 267 -12.07 4.95 11.64
N LEU A 268 -10.87 5.29 11.17
CA LEU A 268 -9.98 4.36 10.46
C LEU A 268 -9.63 3.15 11.32
N SER A 269 -9.28 3.36 12.60
CA SER A 269 -8.94 2.29 13.52
C SER A 269 -10.12 1.33 13.75
N ARG A 270 -11.32 1.90 13.94
CA ARG A 270 -12.56 1.12 14.11
C ARG A 270 -12.93 0.34 12.85
N ALA A 271 -12.86 1.00 11.68
CA ALA A 271 -13.16 0.36 10.39
C ALA A 271 -12.18 -0.77 10.08
N SER A 272 -10.88 -0.55 10.31
CA SER A 272 -9.85 -1.58 10.15
C SER A 272 -10.13 -2.79 11.02
N PHE A 273 -10.40 -2.58 12.31
CA PHE A 273 -10.70 -3.65 13.25
C PHE A 273 -11.97 -4.42 12.89
N ALA A 274 -13.03 -3.73 12.49
CA ALA A 274 -14.28 -4.37 12.04
C ALA A 274 -14.08 -5.25 10.79
N ALA A 275 -13.13 -4.88 9.93
CA ALA A 275 -12.72 -5.67 8.77
C ALA A 275 -11.73 -6.81 9.10
N GLY A 276 -11.31 -6.95 10.38
CA GLY A 276 -10.39 -7.98 10.84
C GLY A 276 -8.90 -7.59 10.77
N ALA A 277 -8.59 -6.32 10.52
CA ALA A 277 -7.23 -5.80 10.48
C ALA A 277 -6.93 -4.97 11.75
N LEU A 278 -5.88 -5.33 12.50
CA LEU A 278 -5.46 -4.53 13.66
C LEU A 278 -4.71 -3.27 13.20
N PRO A 279 -5.00 -2.09 13.77
CA PRO A 279 -4.15 -0.92 13.61
C PRO A 279 -2.73 -1.23 14.10
N TYR A 280 -1.74 -0.99 13.25
CA TYR A 280 -0.35 -1.39 13.56
C TYR A 280 0.57 -0.19 13.64
N TYR A 281 0.79 0.50 12.52
CA TYR A 281 1.57 1.70 12.46
C TYR A 281 0.78 2.88 11.89
N LEU A 282 1.01 4.06 12.47
CA LEU A 282 0.77 5.35 11.86
C LEU A 282 2.14 5.98 11.59
N HIS A 283 2.53 6.04 10.32
CA HIS A 283 3.79 6.65 9.91
C HIS A 283 3.64 8.16 9.80
N LEU A 284 4.60 8.92 10.31
CA LEU A 284 4.82 10.25 9.77
C LEU A 284 5.25 10.12 8.30
N LEU A 285 4.92 11.12 7.50
CA LEU A 285 5.26 11.14 6.08
C LEU A 285 6.78 11.03 5.90
N ASP A 286 7.23 10.11 5.06
CA ASP A 286 8.62 10.08 4.61
C ASP A 286 8.87 11.28 3.70
N PRO A 287 9.95 12.07 3.88
CA PRO A 287 10.15 13.34 3.19
C PRO A 287 10.57 13.13 1.72
N VAL A 288 9.65 12.63 0.91
CA VAL A 288 9.86 12.41 -0.52
C VAL A 288 9.49 13.64 -1.34
N ALA A 289 10.33 13.99 -2.31
CA ALA A 289 10.07 15.10 -3.22
C ALA A 289 8.70 14.92 -3.92
N GLY A 290 7.89 15.98 -3.92
CA GLY A 290 6.54 16.00 -4.48
C GLY A 290 5.43 15.56 -3.51
N ALA A 291 5.72 15.31 -2.22
CA ALA A 291 4.71 14.93 -1.23
C ALA A 291 4.61 15.92 -0.04
N ALA A 292 5.36 16.98 -0.03
CA ALA A 292 5.48 17.88 1.12
C ALA A 292 4.14 18.52 1.57
N HIS A 293 3.20 18.70 0.66
CA HIS A 293 1.86 19.23 0.96
C HIS A 293 1.00 18.29 1.82
N PHE A 294 1.41 17.03 1.97
CA PHE A 294 0.79 16.07 2.89
C PHE A 294 1.42 16.07 4.29
N ASP A 295 2.49 16.82 4.52
CA ASP A 295 3.22 16.73 5.78
C ASP A 295 2.39 17.22 6.97
N VAL A 296 2.49 16.47 8.07
CA VAL A 296 1.92 16.80 9.39
C VAL A 296 3.04 16.77 10.41
N GLY A 297 3.25 17.89 11.07
CA GLY A 297 4.33 18.04 12.03
C GLY A 297 4.22 17.09 13.22
N GLU A 298 5.38 16.70 13.78
CA GLU A 298 5.43 15.73 14.89
C GLU A 298 4.65 16.20 16.14
N THR A 299 4.68 17.48 16.46
CA THR A 299 3.93 18.02 17.62
C THR A 299 2.42 17.84 17.45
N GLU A 300 1.91 18.11 16.24
CA GLU A 300 0.50 17.91 15.90
C GLU A 300 0.15 16.41 15.95
N ALA A 301 0.99 15.56 15.34
CA ALA A 301 0.80 14.12 15.37
C ALA A 301 0.71 13.54 16.80
N ARG A 302 1.56 14.02 17.72
CA ARG A 302 1.50 13.65 19.14
C ARG A 302 0.19 14.07 19.79
N GLY A 303 -0.34 15.25 19.45
CA GLY A 303 -1.66 15.72 19.92
C GLY A 303 -2.79 14.79 19.45
N LEU A 304 -2.81 14.45 18.16
CA LEU A 304 -3.79 13.51 17.60
C LEU A 304 -3.73 12.13 18.27
N MET A 305 -2.52 11.63 18.55
CA MET A 305 -2.36 10.35 19.26
C MET A 305 -2.87 10.40 20.70
N ALA A 306 -2.68 11.51 21.39
CA ALA A 306 -3.23 11.68 22.76
C ALA A 306 -4.76 11.64 22.77
N GLU A 307 -5.41 12.27 21.77
CA GLU A 307 -6.87 12.21 21.61
C GLU A 307 -7.34 10.77 21.26
N MET A 308 -6.62 10.06 20.40
CA MET A 308 -6.93 8.64 20.09
C MET A 308 -6.82 7.76 21.35
N LEU A 309 -5.77 7.93 22.15
CA LEU A 309 -5.56 7.19 23.40
C LEU A 309 -6.67 7.43 24.41
N ALA A 310 -7.23 8.63 24.45
CA ALA A 310 -8.38 8.96 25.31
C ALA A 310 -9.69 8.35 24.82
N ALA A 311 -9.83 8.09 23.51
CA ALA A 311 -11.09 7.70 22.89
C ALA A 311 -11.19 6.20 22.53
N LEU A 312 -10.07 5.48 22.48
CA LEU A 312 -10.01 4.09 22.01
C LEU A 312 -9.37 3.16 23.05
N PRO A 313 -9.77 1.87 23.07
CA PRO A 313 -8.99 0.84 23.73
C PRO A 313 -7.56 0.78 23.17
N GLY A 314 -6.56 0.55 24.01
CA GLY A 314 -5.15 0.61 23.63
C GLY A 314 -4.76 -0.25 22.43
N TYR A 315 -5.42 -1.42 22.22
CA TYR A 315 -5.16 -2.28 21.07
C TYR A 315 -5.67 -1.73 19.73
N LEU A 316 -6.49 -0.65 19.74
CA LEU A 316 -6.93 0.07 18.55
C LEU A 316 -6.11 1.32 18.26
N VAL A 317 -5.12 1.64 19.08
CA VAL A 317 -4.25 2.80 18.87
C VAL A 317 -2.97 2.31 18.21
N PRO A 318 -2.67 2.73 16.95
CA PRO A 318 -1.45 2.34 16.26
C PRO A 318 -0.22 2.97 16.92
N HIS A 319 0.96 2.38 16.69
CA HIS A 319 2.21 3.02 17.07
C HIS A 319 2.54 4.16 16.11
N LEU A 320 2.70 5.37 16.63
CA LEU A 320 3.22 6.48 15.83
C LEU A 320 4.73 6.29 15.62
N VAL A 321 5.15 6.22 14.37
CA VAL A 321 6.54 5.90 14.00
C VAL A 321 7.06 6.78 12.86
N ARG A 322 8.39 6.85 12.78
CA ARG A 322 9.12 7.41 11.64
C ARG A 322 10.14 6.38 11.14
N GLU A 323 10.33 6.31 9.84
CA GLU A 323 11.48 5.63 9.27
C GLU A 323 12.68 6.58 9.35
N THR A 324 13.77 6.11 9.94
CA THR A 324 15.01 6.90 10.06
C THR A 324 16.12 6.11 9.35
N ALA A 325 16.79 6.75 8.39
CA ALA A 325 17.88 6.12 7.67
C ALA A 325 18.99 5.67 8.64
N GLY A 326 19.45 4.41 8.50
CA GLY A 326 20.49 3.84 9.37
C GLY A 326 20.05 3.40 10.76
N ALA A 327 18.79 3.61 11.15
CA ALA A 327 18.29 3.11 12.44
C ALA A 327 18.07 1.59 12.41
N GLN A 328 18.30 0.92 13.55
CA GLN A 328 18.09 -0.54 13.69
C GLN A 328 16.62 -0.97 13.75
N SER A 329 15.71 -0.03 13.82
CA SER A 329 14.25 -0.25 13.78
C SER A 329 13.55 1.05 13.42
N LYS A 330 12.24 0.98 13.13
CA LYS A 330 11.41 2.18 13.06
C LYS A 330 11.51 2.94 14.39
N THR A 331 11.74 4.25 14.30
CA THR A 331 11.80 5.12 15.47
C THR A 331 10.38 5.33 15.99
N ARG A 332 10.09 4.86 17.20
CA ARG A 332 8.83 5.17 17.87
C ARG A 332 8.83 6.63 18.33
N ILE A 333 7.72 7.31 18.05
CA ILE A 333 7.48 8.69 18.48
C ILE A 333 6.56 8.68 19.73
N LEU A 334 5.67 7.67 19.77
CA LEU A 334 4.80 7.32 20.91
C LEU A 334 4.54 5.82 20.91
#